data_8c56dad8fc03e14dc2dc646fbb3de05d
#
_entry.id   8c56dad8fc03e14dc2dc646fbb3de05d
#
_cell.length_a   1.000
_cell.length_b   1.000
_cell.length_c   1.000
_cell.angle_alpha   90.00
_cell.angle_beta   90.00
_cell.angle_gamma   90.00
#
_symmetry.space_group_name_H-M   'P 1'
#
loop_
_entity.id
_entity.type
_entity.pdbx_description
1 polymer ?
#
loop_
_entity_poly.entity_id
_entity_poly.type
_entity_poly.pdbx_seq_one_letter_code
_entity_poly.pdbx_strand_id
1 'polypeptide(L)'
;GIYNVVGGVVAMFSVISGSLSAAISRFITYELGKGDQSKLNKIFSASVTIQLLLSLIIVVLVESVGVWFLNSKMTIPAERMVAANWVLQLSIVTFVINLISVPYNAAIIAHEKMSAFAYISILEALGKLAIAFLIMVSPIDRLIFYAILMSVVAVIVRFTYGHYCKKHFMECVYHFHWDMELLKEMFGFAGWSFVGCSAQVLLTQGVNVITNLFFGVTSNAARGVATQVDGAVRQLVNN
;
A
#
# COMPACT_ATOMS: atom_id res chain seq x y z
N GLY A 1 1.56 0.96 20.22
CA GLY A 1 1.45 -0.45 20.55
C GLY A 1 0.51 -1.20 19.64
N ILE A 2 -0.79 -1.28 19.93
CA ILE A 2 -1.78 -2.12 19.23
C ILE A 2 -1.84 -1.80 17.73
N TYR A 3 -1.90 -0.53 17.35
CA TYR A 3 -1.94 -0.11 15.94
C TYR A 3 -0.70 -0.59 15.15
N ASN A 4 0.49 -0.54 15.75
CA ASN A 4 1.72 -0.96 15.07
C ASN A 4 1.76 -2.48 14.83
N VAL A 5 1.17 -3.27 15.71
CA VAL A 5 1.14 -4.73 15.56
C VAL A 5 0.11 -5.12 14.50
N VAL A 6 -1.09 -4.54 14.55
CA VAL A 6 -2.14 -4.75 13.53
C VAL A 6 -1.67 -4.21 12.18
N GLY A 7 -1.11 -3.00 12.16
CA GLY A 7 -0.55 -2.39 10.95
C GLY A 7 0.67 -3.14 10.39
N GLY A 8 1.45 -3.81 11.23
CA GLY A 8 2.60 -4.62 10.81
C GLY A 8 2.21 -5.80 9.93
N VAL A 9 1.11 -6.47 10.24
CA VAL A 9 0.57 -7.55 9.40
C VAL A 9 0.16 -7.00 8.04
N VAL A 10 -0.53 -5.86 8.01
CA VAL A 10 -0.95 -5.20 6.76
C VAL A 10 0.25 -4.68 5.98
N ALA A 11 1.28 -4.15 6.67
CA ALA A 11 2.51 -3.66 6.03
C ALA A 11 3.30 -4.76 5.30
N MET A 12 3.24 -6.01 5.75
CA MET A 12 3.86 -7.13 5.03
C MET A 12 3.32 -7.27 3.60
N PHE A 13 2.05 -6.96 3.38
CA PHE A 13 1.45 -7.00 2.05
C PHE A 13 1.84 -5.80 1.16
N SER A 14 2.44 -4.74 1.70
CA SER A 14 2.91 -3.60 0.93
C SER A 14 4.01 -3.97 -0.08
N VAL A 15 4.80 -5.00 0.21
CA VAL A 15 5.82 -5.53 -0.72
C VAL A 15 5.16 -6.08 -1.98
N ILE A 16 4.02 -6.76 -1.83
CA ILE A 16 3.24 -7.28 -2.96
C ILE A 16 2.71 -6.11 -3.80
N SER A 17 2.16 -5.08 -3.15
CA SER A 17 1.67 -3.88 -3.84
C SER A 17 2.77 -3.17 -4.63
N GLY A 18 3.97 -3.04 -4.06
CA GLY A 18 5.12 -2.43 -4.72
C GLY A 18 5.57 -3.20 -5.96
N SER A 19 5.65 -4.53 -5.87
CA SER A 19 6.03 -5.38 -7.01
C SER A 19 5.00 -5.33 -8.14
N LEU A 20 3.71 -5.34 -7.80
CA LEU A 20 2.63 -5.20 -8.77
C LEU A 20 2.61 -3.81 -9.41
N SER A 21 2.83 -2.74 -8.63
CA SER A 21 2.92 -1.38 -9.16
C SER A 21 4.03 -1.26 -10.21
N ALA A 22 5.20 -1.80 -9.93
CA ALA A 22 6.32 -1.81 -10.86
C ALA A 22 5.99 -2.59 -12.15
N ALA A 23 5.33 -3.75 -12.03
CA ALA A 23 4.87 -4.54 -13.15
C ALA A 23 3.88 -3.75 -14.02
N ILE A 24 2.82 -3.23 -13.41
CA ILE A 24 1.76 -2.47 -14.08
C ILE A 24 2.35 -1.25 -14.81
N SER A 25 3.18 -0.45 -14.13
CA SER A 25 3.83 0.72 -14.72
C SER A 25 4.65 0.35 -15.95
N ARG A 26 5.41 -0.73 -15.90
CA ARG A 26 6.20 -1.21 -17.04
C ARG A 26 5.32 -1.59 -18.23
N PHE A 27 4.24 -2.35 -18.01
CA PHE A 27 3.34 -2.78 -19.09
C PHE A 27 2.64 -1.58 -19.72
N ILE A 28 2.15 -0.64 -18.92
CA ILE A 28 1.52 0.59 -19.41
C ILE A 28 2.52 1.41 -20.22
N THR A 29 3.73 1.66 -19.69
CA THR A 29 4.77 2.44 -20.37
C THR A 29 5.16 1.82 -21.73
N TYR A 30 5.29 0.49 -21.77
CA TYR A 30 5.66 -0.23 -22.99
C TYR A 30 4.60 -0.09 -24.09
N GLU A 31 3.32 -0.29 -23.77
CA GLU A 31 2.25 -0.16 -24.75
C GLU A 31 1.93 1.31 -25.07
N LEU A 32 2.19 2.23 -24.15
CA LEU A 32 2.13 3.66 -24.41
C LEU A 32 3.14 4.06 -25.52
N GLY A 33 4.36 3.52 -25.45
CA GLY A 33 5.39 3.73 -26.47
C GLY A 33 5.02 3.13 -27.83
N LYS A 34 4.17 2.10 -27.89
CA LYS A 34 3.63 1.53 -29.13
C LYS A 34 2.41 2.29 -29.69
N GLY A 35 1.71 3.06 -28.86
CA GLY A 35 0.51 3.80 -29.24
C GLY A 35 -0.75 2.94 -29.41
N ASP A 36 -0.77 1.69 -28.90
CA ASP A 36 -1.94 0.81 -28.96
C ASP A 36 -2.91 1.08 -27.81
N GLN A 37 -3.84 1.99 -28.02
CA GLN A 37 -4.85 2.41 -27.05
C GLN A 37 -5.77 1.25 -26.60
N SER A 38 -6.05 0.30 -27.49
CA SER A 38 -6.89 -0.86 -27.14
C SER A 38 -6.20 -1.77 -26.14
N LYS A 39 -4.91 -2.05 -26.33
CA LYS A 39 -4.10 -2.84 -25.41
C LYS A 39 -3.87 -2.11 -24.10
N LEU A 40 -3.65 -0.79 -24.11
CA LEU A 40 -3.53 0.03 -22.91
C LEU A 40 -4.75 -0.14 -21.99
N ASN A 41 -5.97 -0.03 -22.57
CA ASN A 41 -7.20 -0.23 -21.80
C ASN A 41 -7.33 -1.66 -21.26
N LYS A 42 -6.93 -2.68 -22.03
CA LYS A 42 -6.91 -4.06 -21.56
C LYS A 42 -5.94 -4.27 -20.40
N ILE A 43 -4.71 -3.73 -20.49
CA ILE A 43 -3.71 -3.80 -19.43
C ILE A 43 -4.19 -3.10 -18.16
N PHE A 44 -4.76 -1.89 -18.29
CA PHE A 44 -5.33 -1.16 -17.17
C PHE A 44 -6.46 -1.97 -16.51
N SER A 45 -7.40 -2.49 -17.29
CA SER A 45 -8.52 -3.29 -16.79
C SER A 45 -8.07 -4.60 -16.16
N ALA A 46 -7.10 -5.29 -16.75
CA ALA A 46 -6.48 -6.49 -16.16
C ALA A 46 -5.79 -6.16 -14.83
N SER A 47 -5.07 -5.03 -14.76
CA SER A 47 -4.43 -4.56 -13.54
C SER A 47 -5.42 -4.32 -12.40
N VAL A 48 -6.55 -3.66 -12.70
CA VAL A 48 -7.64 -3.46 -11.72
C VAL A 48 -8.21 -4.79 -11.28
N THR A 49 -8.45 -5.73 -12.19
CA THR A 49 -8.98 -7.07 -11.90
C THR A 49 -8.01 -7.85 -10.99
N ILE A 50 -6.71 -7.82 -11.27
CA ILE A 50 -5.67 -8.43 -10.42
C ILE A 50 -5.72 -7.85 -9.01
N GLN A 51 -5.81 -6.52 -8.88
CA GLN A 51 -5.85 -5.88 -7.56
C GLN A 51 -7.13 -6.22 -6.78
N LEU A 52 -8.27 -6.34 -7.47
CA LEU A 52 -9.53 -6.77 -6.84
C LEU A 52 -9.46 -8.22 -6.37
N LEU A 53 -8.91 -9.13 -7.18
CA LEU A 53 -8.71 -10.52 -6.78
C LEU A 53 -7.74 -10.63 -5.60
N LEU A 54 -6.63 -9.91 -5.66
CA LEU A 54 -5.65 -9.90 -4.58
C LEU A 54 -6.25 -9.32 -3.29
N SER A 55 -7.01 -8.23 -3.39
CA SER A 55 -7.69 -7.64 -2.23
C SER A 55 -8.68 -8.63 -1.59
N LEU A 56 -9.43 -9.37 -2.41
CA LEU A 56 -10.36 -10.40 -1.92
C LEU A 56 -9.61 -11.52 -1.17
N ILE A 57 -8.51 -12.02 -1.73
CA ILE A 57 -7.68 -13.05 -1.09
C ILE A 57 -7.13 -12.53 0.25
N ILE A 58 -6.61 -11.31 0.29
CA ILE A 58 -6.04 -10.73 1.50
C ILE A 58 -7.13 -10.49 2.56
N VAL A 59 -8.31 -9.99 2.16
CA VAL A 59 -9.45 -9.85 3.07
C VAL A 59 -9.79 -11.20 3.71
N VAL A 60 -9.96 -12.26 2.92
CA VAL A 60 -10.27 -13.60 3.44
C VAL A 60 -9.18 -14.10 4.39
N LEU A 61 -7.90 -13.91 4.04
CA LEU A 61 -6.78 -14.31 4.89
C LEU A 61 -6.74 -13.52 6.21
N VAL A 62 -6.94 -12.21 6.17
CA VAL A 62 -6.88 -11.39 7.39
C VAL A 62 -8.14 -11.58 8.24
N GLU A 63 -9.30 -11.80 7.66
CA GLU A 63 -10.52 -12.14 8.41
C GLU A 63 -10.42 -13.51 9.08
N SER A 64 -9.85 -14.50 8.43
CA SER A 64 -9.69 -15.83 9.00
C SER A 64 -8.53 -15.90 10.01
N VAL A 65 -7.32 -15.62 9.54
CA VAL A 65 -6.10 -15.78 10.35
C VAL A 65 -5.85 -14.57 11.24
N GLY A 66 -6.06 -13.35 10.72
CA GLY A 66 -5.77 -12.12 11.46
C GLY A 66 -6.72 -11.92 12.65
N VAL A 67 -8.02 -12.13 12.45
CA VAL A 67 -9.02 -12.04 13.53
C VAL A 67 -8.78 -13.14 14.58
N TRP A 68 -8.50 -14.38 14.13
CA TRP A 68 -8.15 -15.47 15.06
C TRP A 68 -6.90 -15.13 15.86
N PHE A 69 -5.84 -14.65 15.22
CA PHE A 69 -4.58 -14.30 15.86
C PHE A 69 -4.76 -13.15 16.86
N LEU A 70 -5.50 -12.10 16.47
CA LEU A 70 -5.80 -10.96 17.33
C LEU A 70 -6.52 -11.38 18.60
N ASN A 71 -7.55 -12.25 18.49
CA ASN A 71 -8.40 -12.63 19.62
C ASN A 71 -7.83 -13.77 20.47
N SER A 72 -6.92 -14.61 19.91
CA SER A 72 -6.46 -15.83 20.59
C SER A 72 -5.02 -15.78 21.08
N LYS A 73 -4.14 -15.02 20.38
CA LYS A 73 -2.69 -15.05 20.65
C LYS A 73 -2.14 -13.74 21.18
N MET A 74 -2.85 -12.63 20.98
CA MET A 74 -2.37 -11.33 21.44
C MET A 74 -2.81 -11.03 22.86
N THR A 75 -1.87 -10.56 23.67
CA THR A 75 -2.13 -10.05 25.01
C THR A 75 -2.66 -8.61 24.96
N ILE A 76 -3.95 -8.46 24.64
CA ILE A 76 -4.64 -7.18 24.64
C ILE A 76 -5.58 -7.12 25.83
N PRO A 77 -5.60 -6.01 26.63
CA PRO A 77 -6.58 -5.85 27.71
C PRO A 77 -8.00 -6.01 27.18
N ALA A 78 -8.87 -6.72 27.92
CA ALA A 78 -10.25 -7.02 27.51
C ALA A 78 -11.04 -5.75 27.13
N GLU A 79 -10.82 -4.65 27.84
CA GLU A 79 -11.43 -3.34 27.59
C GLU A 79 -11.03 -2.74 26.21
N ARG A 80 -9.89 -3.14 25.66
CA ARG A 80 -9.35 -2.66 24.39
C ARG A 80 -9.58 -3.61 23.20
N MET A 81 -10.12 -4.80 23.46
CA MET A 81 -10.32 -5.83 22.43
C MET A 81 -11.30 -5.35 21.34
N VAL A 82 -12.38 -4.68 21.72
CA VAL A 82 -13.35 -4.12 20.78
C VAL A 82 -12.68 -3.06 19.89
N ALA A 83 -11.90 -2.16 20.49
CA ALA A 83 -11.18 -1.14 19.71
C ALA A 83 -10.15 -1.76 18.77
N ALA A 84 -9.44 -2.82 19.19
CA ALA A 84 -8.47 -3.53 18.36
C ALA A 84 -9.13 -4.21 17.15
N ASN A 85 -10.29 -4.82 17.30
CA ASN A 85 -11.06 -5.40 16.20
C ASN A 85 -11.54 -4.32 15.21
N TRP A 86 -12.06 -3.19 15.68
CA TRP A 86 -12.44 -2.08 14.81
C TRP A 86 -11.24 -1.53 14.02
N VAL A 87 -10.09 -1.41 14.66
CA VAL A 87 -8.85 -0.97 13.99
C VAL A 87 -8.40 -1.97 12.94
N LEU A 88 -8.52 -3.27 13.20
CA LEU A 88 -8.20 -4.30 12.21
C LEU A 88 -9.10 -4.15 10.98
N GLN A 89 -10.43 -4.05 11.16
CA GLN A 89 -11.39 -3.91 10.06
C GLN A 89 -11.12 -2.65 9.23
N LEU A 90 -10.94 -1.50 9.88
CA LEU A 90 -10.64 -0.24 9.20
C LEU A 90 -9.27 -0.27 8.49
N SER A 91 -8.29 -0.98 9.05
CA SER A 91 -6.99 -1.17 8.41
C SER A 91 -7.10 -2.04 7.15
N ILE A 92 -7.93 -3.08 7.16
CA ILE A 92 -8.23 -3.91 5.98
C ILE A 92 -8.88 -3.05 4.89
N VAL A 93 -9.91 -2.27 5.24
CA VAL A 93 -10.57 -1.36 4.30
C VAL A 93 -9.58 -0.37 3.69
N THR A 94 -8.77 0.27 4.53
CA THR A 94 -7.74 1.22 4.07
C THR A 94 -6.75 0.54 3.12
N PHE A 95 -6.33 -0.67 3.43
CA PHE A 95 -5.40 -1.43 2.61
C PHE A 95 -6.00 -1.81 1.24
N VAL A 96 -7.25 -2.27 1.21
CA VAL A 96 -7.99 -2.57 -0.03
C VAL A 96 -8.10 -1.33 -0.92
N ILE A 97 -8.44 -0.17 -0.33
CA ILE A 97 -8.51 1.10 -1.05
C ILE A 97 -7.15 1.46 -1.67
N ASN A 98 -6.06 1.28 -0.92
CA ASN A 98 -4.71 1.51 -1.41
C ASN A 98 -4.33 0.56 -2.54
N LEU A 99 -4.67 -0.74 -2.44
CA LEU A 99 -4.45 -1.71 -3.51
C LEU A 99 -5.16 -1.31 -4.81
N ILE A 100 -6.44 -0.94 -4.72
CA ILE A 100 -7.22 -0.50 -5.88
C ILE A 100 -6.67 0.81 -6.49
N SER A 101 -5.90 1.58 -5.72
CA SER A 101 -5.27 2.82 -6.21
C SER A 101 -4.00 2.56 -7.04
N VAL A 102 -3.37 1.39 -6.90
CA VAL A 102 -2.10 1.06 -7.56
C VAL A 102 -2.14 1.21 -9.09
N PRO A 103 -3.15 0.70 -9.84
CA PRO A 103 -3.20 0.87 -11.29
C PRO A 103 -3.28 2.34 -11.73
N TYR A 104 -4.00 3.17 -10.98
CA TYR A 104 -4.15 4.59 -11.28
C TYR A 104 -2.85 5.35 -11.04
N ASN A 105 -2.14 5.03 -9.96
CA ASN A 105 -0.82 5.57 -9.68
C ASN A 105 0.18 5.17 -10.77
N ALA A 106 0.20 3.88 -11.14
CA ALA A 106 1.06 3.37 -12.21
C ALA A 106 0.79 4.05 -13.56
N ALA A 107 -0.47 4.36 -13.89
CA ALA A 107 -0.83 5.11 -15.09
C ALA A 107 -0.28 6.53 -15.06
N ILE A 108 -0.38 7.26 -13.95
CA ILE A 108 0.18 8.62 -13.80
C ILE A 108 1.70 8.61 -13.99
N ILE A 109 2.39 7.63 -13.40
CA ILE A 109 3.84 7.48 -13.54
C ILE A 109 4.21 7.14 -14.98
N ALA A 110 3.50 6.22 -15.62
CA ALA A 110 3.75 5.82 -17.00
C ALA A 110 3.57 6.97 -18.01
N HIS A 111 2.65 7.88 -17.72
CA HIS A 111 2.45 9.12 -18.51
C HIS A 111 3.38 10.27 -18.10
N GLU A 112 4.35 10.01 -17.23
CA GLU A 112 5.34 11.01 -16.73
C GLU A 112 4.69 12.26 -16.12
N LYS A 113 3.45 12.15 -15.60
CA LYS A 113 2.74 13.25 -14.95
C LYS A 113 3.15 13.37 -13.47
N MET A 114 4.46 13.54 -13.23
CA MET A 114 5.04 13.59 -11.88
C MET A 114 4.49 14.75 -11.03
N SER A 115 4.09 15.86 -11.66
CA SER A 115 3.45 16.97 -10.94
C SER A 115 2.10 16.55 -10.31
N ALA A 116 1.28 15.77 -11.03
CA ALA A 116 0.02 15.27 -10.50
C ALA A 116 0.26 14.29 -9.35
N PHE A 117 1.23 13.38 -9.51
CA PHE A 117 1.67 12.49 -8.45
C PHE A 117 2.11 13.26 -7.19
N ALA A 118 2.93 14.29 -7.35
CA ALA A 118 3.41 15.13 -6.25
C ALA A 118 2.25 15.84 -5.53
N TYR A 119 1.29 16.44 -6.25
CA TYR A 119 0.14 17.11 -5.64
C TYR A 119 -0.74 16.14 -4.85
N ILE A 120 -0.97 14.94 -5.36
CA ILE A 120 -1.77 13.92 -4.66
C ILE A 120 -1.01 13.41 -3.42
N SER A 121 0.31 13.24 -3.50
CA SER A 121 1.15 12.87 -2.36
C SER A 121 1.17 13.95 -1.27
N ILE A 122 1.20 15.23 -1.66
CA ILE A 122 1.09 16.35 -0.73
C ILE A 122 -0.29 16.35 -0.05
N LEU A 123 -1.38 16.13 -0.81
CA LEU A 123 -2.72 16.01 -0.26
C LEU A 123 -2.80 14.89 0.79
N GLU A 124 -2.21 13.73 0.49
CA GLU A 124 -2.13 12.61 1.43
C GLU A 124 -1.34 12.98 2.69
N ALA A 125 -0.18 13.62 2.53
CA ALA A 125 0.66 14.05 3.65
C ALA A 125 -0.06 15.08 4.54
N LEU A 126 -0.72 16.08 3.94
CA LEU A 126 -1.54 17.05 4.66
C LEU A 126 -2.72 16.40 5.38
N GLY A 127 -3.37 15.42 4.76
CA GLY A 127 -4.41 14.62 5.39
C GLY A 127 -3.91 13.90 6.63
N LYS A 128 -2.76 13.22 6.54
CA LYS A 128 -2.12 12.56 7.68
C LYS A 128 -1.69 13.53 8.77
N LEU A 129 -1.20 14.71 8.40
CA LEU A 129 -0.88 15.77 9.36
C LEU A 129 -2.13 16.30 10.07
N ALA A 130 -3.21 16.53 9.33
CA ALA A 130 -4.50 16.94 9.92
C ALA A 130 -5.03 15.89 10.91
N ILE A 131 -4.86 14.60 10.64
CA ILE A 131 -5.23 13.53 11.57
C ILE A 131 -4.49 13.68 12.90
N ALA A 132 -3.19 14.01 12.89
CA ALA A 132 -2.40 14.19 14.11
C ALA A 132 -2.98 15.30 15.03
N PHE A 133 -3.53 16.36 14.46
CA PHE A 133 -4.21 17.42 15.22
C PHE A 133 -5.63 17.00 15.64
N LEU A 134 -6.39 16.36 14.75
CA LEU A 134 -7.77 15.97 15.03
C LEU A 134 -7.89 14.93 16.14
N ILE A 135 -6.88 14.06 16.32
CA ILE A 135 -6.85 13.08 17.42
C ILE A 135 -6.90 13.76 18.80
N MET A 136 -6.37 14.99 18.94
CA MET A 136 -6.38 15.70 20.21
C MET A 136 -7.80 16.06 20.66
N VAL A 137 -8.71 16.27 19.71
CA VAL A 137 -10.12 16.69 19.92
C VAL A 137 -11.09 15.52 19.73
N SER A 138 -10.60 14.28 19.82
CA SER A 138 -11.41 13.09 19.54
C SER A 138 -12.61 12.96 20.49
N PRO A 139 -13.84 12.82 19.97
CA PRO A 139 -15.06 12.61 20.77
C PRO A 139 -15.25 11.14 21.19
N ILE A 140 -14.48 10.21 20.61
CA ILE A 140 -14.54 8.77 20.82
C ILE A 140 -13.15 8.22 21.16
N ASP A 141 -13.04 6.90 21.33
CA ASP A 141 -11.72 6.27 21.53
C ASP A 141 -10.72 6.71 20.45
N ARG A 142 -9.59 7.27 20.87
CA ARG A 142 -8.57 7.84 20.01
C ARG A 142 -8.03 6.86 18.97
N LEU A 143 -8.01 5.57 19.31
CA LEU A 143 -7.50 4.53 18.44
C LEU A 143 -8.46 4.25 17.29
N ILE A 144 -9.75 4.15 17.57
CA ILE A 144 -10.81 3.96 16.57
C ILE A 144 -10.90 5.20 15.69
N PHE A 145 -10.91 6.39 16.30
CA PHE A 145 -10.97 7.66 15.58
C PHE A 145 -9.83 7.84 14.60
N TYR A 146 -8.60 7.49 15.03
CA TYR A 146 -7.43 7.47 14.15
C TYR A 146 -7.63 6.56 12.93
N ALA A 147 -8.09 5.34 13.14
CA ALA A 147 -8.30 4.38 12.06
C ALA A 147 -9.41 4.83 11.07
N ILE A 148 -10.48 5.45 11.58
CA ILE A 148 -11.53 6.05 10.74
C ILE A 148 -10.95 7.17 9.86
N LEU A 149 -10.23 8.11 10.46
CA LEU A 149 -9.63 9.23 9.73
C LEU A 149 -8.63 8.77 8.66
N MET A 150 -7.82 7.74 8.96
CA MET A 150 -6.91 7.14 7.99
C MET A 150 -7.66 6.53 6.81
N SER A 151 -8.77 5.84 7.07
CA SER A 151 -9.64 5.30 6.02
C SER A 151 -10.26 6.41 5.16
N VAL A 152 -10.71 7.50 5.79
CA VAL A 152 -11.28 8.67 5.08
C VAL A 152 -10.22 9.31 4.17
N VAL A 153 -8.99 9.51 4.65
CA VAL A 153 -7.89 10.05 3.82
C VAL A 153 -7.61 9.11 2.64
N ALA A 154 -7.55 7.79 2.86
CA ALA A 154 -7.34 6.83 1.78
C ALA A 154 -8.45 6.90 0.72
N VAL A 155 -9.71 7.05 1.13
CA VAL A 155 -10.86 7.24 0.22
C VAL A 155 -10.69 8.51 -0.60
N ILE A 156 -10.37 9.64 0.03
CA ILE A 156 -10.18 10.93 -0.65
C ILE A 156 -9.06 10.82 -1.69
N VAL A 157 -7.91 10.26 -1.30
CA VAL A 157 -6.76 10.05 -2.20
C VAL A 157 -7.16 9.15 -3.37
N ARG A 158 -7.87 8.05 -3.11
CA ARG A 158 -8.37 7.15 -4.16
C ARG A 158 -9.31 7.85 -5.14
N PHE A 159 -10.25 8.64 -4.64
CA PHE A 159 -11.15 9.42 -5.51
C PHE A 159 -10.38 10.44 -6.35
N THR A 160 -9.38 11.10 -5.76
CA THR A 160 -8.52 12.06 -6.48
C THR A 160 -7.75 11.38 -7.61
N TYR A 161 -7.12 10.23 -7.35
CA TYR A 161 -6.47 9.42 -8.38
C TYR A 161 -7.45 9.01 -9.49
N GLY A 162 -8.62 8.49 -9.12
CA GLY A 162 -9.64 8.03 -10.08
C GLY A 162 -10.17 9.16 -10.95
N HIS A 163 -10.49 10.30 -10.33
CA HIS A 163 -10.98 11.48 -11.04
C HIS A 163 -9.94 12.05 -12.00
N TYR A 164 -8.70 12.18 -11.53
CA TYR A 164 -7.59 12.68 -12.36
C TYR A 164 -7.35 11.77 -13.58
N CYS A 165 -7.21 10.47 -13.36
CA CYS A 165 -6.95 9.51 -14.42
C CYS A 165 -8.11 9.46 -15.43
N LYS A 166 -9.35 9.40 -14.98
CA LYS A 166 -10.53 9.38 -15.86
C LYS A 166 -10.62 10.64 -16.73
N LYS A 167 -10.16 11.79 -16.22
CA LYS A 167 -10.21 13.06 -16.94
C LYS A 167 -9.09 13.19 -17.98
N HIS A 168 -7.92 12.61 -17.73
CA HIS A 168 -6.71 12.88 -18.54
C HIS A 168 -6.27 11.67 -19.38
N PHE A 169 -6.70 10.45 -19.05
CA PHE A 169 -6.26 9.22 -19.70
C PHE A 169 -7.45 8.40 -20.18
N MET A 170 -7.55 8.18 -21.50
CA MET A 170 -8.67 7.46 -22.11
C MET A 170 -8.70 5.98 -21.73
N GLU A 171 -7.54 5.38 -21.46
CA GLU A 171 -7.40 3.98 -21.08
C GLU A 171 -7.86 3.70 -19.64
N CYS A 172 -7.96 4.72 -18.79
CA CYS A 172 -8.34 4.56 -17.38
C CYS A 172 -9.85 4.38 -17.17
N VAL A 173 -10.52 3.75 -18.11
CA VAL A 173 -11.92 3.30 -18.00
C VAL A 173 -11.90 1.78 -17.84
N TYR A 174 -12.42 1.31 -16.70
CA TYR A 174 -12.45 -0.12 -16.41
C TYR A 174 -13.52 -0.82 -17.27
N HIS A 175 -13.08 -1.82 -18.04
CA HIS A 175 -13.93 -2.76 -18.74
C HIS A 175 -13.56 -4.18 -18.28
N PHE A 176 -14.50 -4.91 -17.73
CA PHE A 176 -14.23 -6.29 -17.35
C PHE A 176 -13.86 -7.10 -18.59
N HIS A 177 -12.61 -7.52 -18.65
CA HIS A 177 -12.10 -8.37 -19.71
C HIS A 177 -11.21 -9.43 -19.07
N TRP A 178 -11.54 -10.73 -19.32
CA TRP A 178 -10.79 -11.85 -18.78
C TRP A 178 -9.84 -12.37 -19.85
N ASP A 179 -8.60 -11.92 -19.84
CA ASP A 179 -7.54 -12.36 -20.73
C ASP A 179 -6.50 -13.12 -19.92
N MET A 180 -6.57 -14.47 -20.00
CA MET A 180 -5.72 -15.35 -19.20
C MET A 180 -4.24 -15.27 -19.61
N GLU A 181 -3.95 -14.98 -20.88
CA GLU A 181 -2.59 -14.86 -21.37
C GLU A 181 -1.93 -13.61 -20.83
N LEU A 182 -2.61 -12.46 -20.91
CA LEU A 182 -2.16 -11.20 -20.34
C LEU A 182 -2.00 -11.28 -18.82
N LEU A 183 -2.96 -11.88 -18.12
CA LEU A 183 -2.91 -12.08 -16.67
C LEU A 183 -1.68 -12.91 -16.27
N LYS A 184 -1.42 -14.02 -16.98
CA LYS A 184 -0.28 -14.90 -16.72
C LYS A 184 1.05 -14.18 -16.95
N GLU A 185 1.17 -13.36 -17.99
CA GLU A 185 2.35 -12.57 -18.28
C GLU A 185 2.59 -11.52 -17.17
N MET A 186 1.55 -10.80 -16.77
CA MET A 186 1.63 -9.81 -15.69
C MET A 186 1.99 -10.45 -14.34
N PHE A 187 1.39 -11.58 -13.99
CA PHE A 187 1.73 -12.32 -12.77
C PHE A 187 3.14 -12.88 -12.81
N GLY A 188 3.59 -13.38 -13.95
CA GLY A 188 4.97 -13.86 -14.13
C GLY A 188 5.99 -12.75 -13.84
N PHE A 189 5.79 -11.57 -14.41
CA PHE A 189 6.65 -10.43 -14.16
C PHE A 189 6.54 -9.92 -12.70
N ALA A 190 5.32 -9.83 -12.17
CA ALA A 190 5.09 -9.44 -10.78
C ALA A 190 5.77 -10.40 -9.80
N GLY A 191 5.78 -11.71 -10.10
CA GLY A 191 6.49 -12.71 -9.32
C GLY A 191 7.99 -12.47 -9.24
N TRP A 192 8.64 -12.16 -10.36
CA TRP A 192 10.05 -11.78 -10.38
C TRP A 192 10.32 -10.46 -9.64
N SER A 193 9.47 -9.47 -9.85
CA SER A 193 9.55 -8.20 -9.10
C SER A 193 9.36 -8.41 -7.61
N PHE A 194 8.46 -9.33 -7.22
CA PHE A 194 8.25 -9.69 -5.81
C PHE A 194 9.52 -10.32 -5.19
N VAL A 195 10.23 -11.20 -5.90
CA VAL A 195 11.51 -11.75 -5.43
C VAL A 195 12.52 -10.64 -5.19
N GLY A 196 12.64 -9.69 -6.13
CA GLY A 196 13.53 -8.52 -5.99
C GLY A 196 13.16 -7.64 -4.79
N CYS A 197 11.88 -7.28 -4.65
CA CYS A 197 11.40 -6.49 -3.51
C CYS A 197 11.56 -7.23 -2.19
N SER A 198 11.30 -8.55 -2.16
CA SER A 198 11.47 -9.37 -0.97
C SER A 198 12.93 -9.46 -0.55
N ALA A 199 13.85 -9.60 -1.50
CA ALA A 199 15.29 -9.61 -1.22
C ALA A 199 15.73 -8.30 -0.56
N GLN A 200 15.23 -7.14 -1.03
CA GLN A 200 15.52 -5.84 -0.41
C GLN A 200 14.97 -5.72 1.02
N VAL A 201 13.75 -6.22 1.25
CA VAL A 201 13.14 -6.23 2.60
C VAL A 201 13.89 -7.18 3.52
N LEU A 202 14.24 -8.39 3.06
CA LEU A 202 15.01 -9.36 3.82
C LEU A 202 16.41 -8.81 4.17
N LEU A 203 17.06 -8.12 3.25
CA LEU A 203 18.35 -7.48 3.51
C LEU A 203 18.21 -6.43 4.62
N THR A 204 17.20 -5.58 4.57
CA THR A 204 17.00 -4.51 5.55
C THR A 204 16.57 -5.07 6.91
N GLN A 205 15.57 -5.93 6.93
CA GLN A 205 15.04 -6.51 8.17
C GLN A 205 15.94 -7.62 8.74
N GLY A 206 16.57 -8.41 7.86
CA GLY A 206 17.53 -9.43 8.27
C GLY A 206 18.71 -8.84 9.03
N VAL A 207 19.26 -7.73 8.54
CA VAL A 207 20.32 -7.03 9.26
C VAL A 207 19.83 -6.45 10.60
N ASN A 208 18.57 -5.97 10.69
CA ASN A 208 17.99 -5.55 11.97
C ASN A 208 17.89 -6.70 12.98
N VAL A 209 17.45 -7.88 12.52
CA VAL A 209 17.37 -9.09 13.36
C VAL A 209 18.77 -9.51 13.81
N ILE A 210 19.73 -9.61 12.91
CA ILE A 210 21.12 -9.98 13.23
C ILE A 210 21.73 -8.96 14.20
N THR A 211 21.56 -7.66 13.95
CA THR A 211 22.05 -6.62 14.87
C THR A 211 21.45 -6.75 16.25
N ASN A 212 20.15 -7.07 16.36
CA ASN A 212 19.50 -7.26 17.65
C ASN A 212 20.03 -8.50 18.38
N LEU A 213 20.20 -9.63 17.67
CA LEU A 213 20.67 -10.89 18.24
C LEU A 213 22.11 -10.82 18.76
N PHE A 214 23.01 -10.18 18.00
CA PHE A 214 24.44 -10.18 18.33
C PHE A 214 24.91 -8.93 19.06
N PHE A 215 24.29 -7.79 18.88
CA PHE A 215 24.72 -6.50 19.44
C PHE A 215 23.71 -5.86 20.40
N GLY A 216 22.55 -6.48 20.57
CA GLY A 216 21.51 -6.06 21.50
C GLY A 216 20.66 -4.87 21.04
N VAL A 217 19.70 -4.49 21.91
CA VAL A 217 18.64 -3.52 21.59
C VAL A 217 19.19 -2.10 21.37
N THR A 218 20.25 -1.72 22.11
CA THR A 218 20.83 -0.37 22.02
C THR A 218 21.46 -0.12 20.63
N SER A 219 22.23 -1.09 20.14
CA SER A 219 22.86 -1.01 18.80
C SER A 219 21.80 -1.00 17.69
N ASN A 220 20.73 -1.78 17.87
CA ASN A 220 19.62 -1.79 16.92
C ASN A 220 18.84 -0.45 16.92
N ALA A 221 18.68 0.20 18.07
CA ALA A 221 18.08 1.53 18.17
C ALA A 221 18.93 2.60 17.48
N ALA A 222 20.24 2.60 17.70
CA ALA A 222 21.17 3.51 17.05
C ALA A 222 21.16 3.36 15.52
N ARG A 223 21.12 2.10 15.04
CA ARG A 223 20.96 1.82 13.62
C ARG A 223 19.60 2.31 13.08
N GLY A 224 18.51 2.17 13.85
CA GLY A 224 17.20 2.68 13.47
C GLY A 224 17.21 4.19 13.20
N VAL A 225 17.93 4.96 13.99
CA VAL A 225 18.14 6.39 13.77
C VAL A 225 18.96 6.63 12.51
N ALA A 226 20.06 5.90 12.32
CA ALA A 226 20.91 6.03 11.14
C ALA A 226 20.15 5.71 9.83
N THR A 227 19.32 4.67 9.83
CA THR A 227 18.49 4.31 8.66
C THR A 227 17.40 5.34 8.36
N GLN A 228 16.85 6.03 9.38
CA GLN A 228 15.92 7.13 9.17
C GLN A 228 16.59 8.33 8.52
N VAL A 229 17.80 8.68 8.94
CA VAL A 229 18.59 9.75 8.32
C VAL A 229 18.96 9.41 6.88
N ASP A 230 19.46 8.17 6.65
CA ASP A 230 19.78 7.68 5.30
C ASP A 230 18.53 7.69 4.39
N GLY A 231 17.37 7.27 4.90
CA GLY A 231 16.10 7.31 4.18
C GLY A 231 15.68 8.74 3.79
N ALA A 232 15.82 9.69 4.71
CA ALA A 232 15.52 11.09 4.44
C ALA A 232 16.44 11.68 3.36
N VAL A 233 17.74 11.39 3.43
CA VAL A 233 18.73 11.83 2.41
C VAL A 233 18.42 11.19 1.05
N ARG A 234 18.14 9.89 1.01
CA ARG A 234 17.78 9.19 -0.24
C ARG A 234 16.51 9.73 -0.88
N GLN A 235 15.52 10.13 -0.09
CA GLN A 235 14.31 10.78 -0.62
C GLN A 235 14.63 12.11 -1.32
N LEU A 236 15.61 12.88 -0.82
CA LEU A 236 16.03 14.12 -1.46
C LEU A 236 16.82 13.91 -2.76
N VAL A 237 17.54 12.78 -2.87
CA VAL A 237 18.40 12.48 -4.04
C VAL A 237 17.62 11.77 -5.14
N ASN A 238 16.61 10.96 -4.79
CA ASN A 238 15.86 10.12 -5.74
C ASN A 238 14.58 10.81 -6.30
N ASN A 239 14.28 12.04 -5.86
CA ASN A 239 13.26 12.91 -6.43
C ASN A 239 13.90 13.96 -7.33
#